data_d6dac52b5ef528dda33ae972916ab6f8
#
_entry.id   d6dac52b5ef528dda33ae972916ab6f8
#
_cell.length_a   1.000
_cell.length_b   1.000
_cell.length_c   1.000
_cell.angle_alpha   90.00
_cell.angle_beta   90.00
_cell.angle_gamma   90.00
#
_symmetry.space_group_name_H-M   'P 1'
#
loop_
_entity.id
_entity.type
_entity.pdbx_description
1 polymer ?
#
loop_
_entity_poly.entity_id
_entity_poly.type
_entity_poly.pdbx_seq_one_letter_code
_entity_poly.pdbx_strand_id
1 'polypeptide(L)'
;PLKGRDEIVFVDVNPHEPSTWQVDELRDYLKNKFGEVSGVIGVGGGATMDISKAVALMMTNPGSSADYQGWDLIKVPGIFHMAIPTLSGTGAEVSRTAVLIGPEKKLGLNSDYTPFDQVLLDPSLIHDVPKNQRFFTGMDNYIHCVESLNGSYLNAFSKAYGEKAQEMCLNAFLRTDTWTEKCDEDLMMASWMGGMSIAYSQVGAAHALSYGLAVVYGVRHGEGCCIAFNQLEDIYPEGVANFHKMLDKWQIDLPRGVCKNATEEQMNL
;
A
#
# COMPACT_ATOMS: atom_id res chain seq x y z
N PRO A 1 -10.41 -25.39 -0.01
CA PRO A 1 -9.47 -26.17 -0.81
C PRO A 1 -9.70 -25.87 -2.29
N LEU A 2 -8.65 -25.44 -2.97
CA LEU A 2 -8.66 -25.23 -4.41
C LEU A 2 -8.97 -26.57 -5.12
N LYS A 3 -9.90 -26.57 -6.08
CA LYS A 3 -10.46 -27.83 -6.64
C LYS A 3 -9.79 -28.26 -7.95
N GLY A 4 -8.47 -28.12 -8.09
CA GLY A 4 -7.72 -28.67 -9.25
C GLY A 4 -7.99 -27.96 -10.61
N ARG A 5 -8.64 -26.80 -10.57
CA ARG A 5 -8.80 -25.86 -11.69
C ARG A 5 -8.08 -24.53 -11.44
N ASP A 6 -7.51 -24.40 -10.26
CA ASP A 6 -6.86 -23.19 -9.80
C ASP A 6 -5.35 -23.36 -9.95
N GLU A 7 -4.68 -22.34 -10.40
CA GLU A 7 -3.23 -22.26 -10.51
C GLU A 7 -2.68 -21.32 -9.45
N ILE A 8 -1.63 -21.75 -8.76
CA ILE A 8 -0.88 -20.88 -7.84
C ILE A 8 0.34 -20.37 -8.59
N VAL A 9 0.44 -19.05 -8.74
CA VAL A 9 1.59 -18.37 -9.31
C VAL A 9 2.29 -17.59 -8.20
N PHE A 10 3.53 -17.97 -7.90
CA PHE A 10 4.37 -17.21 -7.00
C PHE A 10 5.00 -16.06 -7.76
N VAL A 11 4.80 -14.84 -7.28
CA VAL A 11 5.35 -13.62 -7.88
C VAL A 11 6.37 -13.03 -6.93
N ASP A 12 7.63 -12.99 -7.36
CA ASP A 12 8.69 -12.30 -6.65
C ASP A 12 8.70 -10.83 -7.09
N VAL A 13 8.50 -9.93 -6.15
CA VAL A 13 8.52 -8.49 -6.38
C VAL A 13 9.90 -7.97 -6.04
N ASN A 14 10.77 -7.87 -7.03
CA ASN A 14 12.14 -7.40 -6.89
C ASN A 14 12.35 -6.11 -7.71
N PRO A 15 12.89 -5.01 -7.12
CA PRO A 15 13.51 -4.90 -5.80
C PRO A 15 12.57 -4.43 -4.67
N HIS A 16 11.38 -4.89 -4.56
CA HIS A 16 10.37 -4.62 -3.53
C HIS A 16 9.18 -3.77 -4.00
N GLU A 17 9.19 -3.33 -5.23
CA GLU A 17 8.10 -2.54 -5.80
C GLU A 17 7.59 -3.21 -7.08
N PRO A 18 6.26 -3.31 -7.26
CA PRO A 18 5.68 -3.90 -8.46
C PRO A 18 5.89 -2.99 -9.67
N SER A 19 5.98 -3.58 -10.86
CA SER A 19 6.22 -2.84 -12.09
C SER A 19 5.23 -3.17 -13.19
N THR A 20 5.09 -2.25 -14.14
CA THR A 20 4.18 -2.43 -15.29
C THR A 20 4.59 -3.61 -16.13
N TRP A 21 5.88 -3.85 -16.36
CA TRP A 21 6.34 -5.01 -17.14
C TRP A 21 6.04 -6.35 -16.46
N GLN A 22 6.14 -6.45 -15.11
CA GLN A 22 5.73 -7.66 -14.39
C GLN A 22 4.24 -7.95 -14.55
N VAL A 23 3.41 -6.91 -14.52
CA VAL A 23 1.97 -7.04 -14.76
C VAL A 23 1.69 -7.55 -16.16
N ASP A 24 2.35 -6.97 -17.17
CA ASP A 24 2.16 -7.35 -18.57
C ASP A 24 2.64 -8.78 -18.85
N GLU A 25 3.82 -9.16 -18.32
CA GLU A 25 4.34 -10.52 -18.42
C GLU A 25 3.40 -11.55 -17.77
N LEU A 26 2.89 -11.25 -16.57
CA LEU A 26 2.00 -12.13 -15.83
C LEU A 26 0.65 -12.27 -16.54
N ARG A 27 0.07 -11.18 -17.04
CA ARG A 27 -1.13 -11.19 -17.88
C ARG A 27 -0.93 -12.10 -19.10
N ASP A 28 0.18 -11.93 -19.83
CA ASP A 28 0.46 -12.68 -21.06
C ASP A 28 0.71 -14.16 -20.76
N TYR A 29 1.41 -14.47 -19.67
CA TYR A 29 1.56 -15.84 -19.17
C TYR A 29 0.19 -16.49 -18.90
N LEU A 30 -0.70 -15.80 -18.18
CA LEU A 30 -2.03 -16.33 -17.87
C LEU A 30 -2.88 -16.55 -19.13
N LYS A 31 -2.89 -15.57 -20.04
CA LYS A 31 -3.63 -15.68 -21.32
C LYS A 31 -3.10 -16.85 -22.19
N ASN A 32 -1.79 -16.99 -22.28
CA ASN A 32 -1.18 -18.04 -23.10
C ASN A 32 -1.37 -19.45 -22.53
N LYS A 33 -1.34 -19.57 -21.19
CA LYS A 33 -1.43 -20.88 -20.53
C LYS A 33 -2.86 -21.37 -20.38
N PHE A 34 -3.82 -20.47 -20.08
CA PHE A 34 -5.18 -20.85 -19.69
C PHE A 34 -6.24 -20.38 -20.70
N GLY A 35 -5.94 -19.41 -21.57
CA GLY A 35 -6.91 -18.76 -22.45
C GLY A 35 -7.85 -17.84 -21.64
N GLU A 36 -8.92 -18.42 -21.09
CA GLU A 36 -9.84 -17.70 -20.21
C GLU A 36 -9.46 -17.87 -18.74
N VAL A 37 -9.40 -16.75 -18.01
CA VAL A 37 -9.17 -16.68 -16.56
C VAL A 37 -10.41 -16.07 -15.92
N SER A 38 -11.05 -16.78 -15.01
CA SER A 38 -12.30 -16.35 -14.35
C SER A 38 -12.07 -15.28 -13.29
N GLY A 39 -10.89 -15.25 -12.67
CA GLY A 39 -10.56 -14.30 -11.63
C GLY A 39 -9.14 -14.45 -11.12
N VAL A 40 -8.71 -13.49 -10.32
CA VAL A 40 -7.41 -13.42 -9.66
C VAL A 40 -7.61 -13.30 -8.15
N ILE A 41 -6.90 -14.10 -7.36
CA ILE A 41 -6.85 -13.96 -5.91
C ILE A 41 -5.44 -13.56 -5.53
N GLY A 42 -5.27 -12.34 -5.00
CA GLY A 42 -4.02 -11.83 -4.45
C GLY A 42 -3.86 -12.25 -2.99
N VAL A 43 -2.81 -13.01 -2.68
CA VAL A 43 -2.45 -13.40 -1.31
C VAL A 43 -1.07 -12.85 -1.00
N GLY A 44 -0.97 -11.81 -0.17
CA GLY A 44 0.32 -11.16 0.11
C GLY A 44 0.20 -9.77 0.70
N GLY A 45 1.28 -9.00 0.64
CA GLY A 45 1.31 -7.59 1.04
C GLY A 45 0.84 -6.63 -0.07
N GLY A 46 1.00 -5.33 0.16
CA GLY A 46 0.55 -4.27 -0.75
C GLY A 46 1.00 -4.43 -2.20
N ALA A 47 2.27 -4.79 -2.42
CA ALA A 47 2.79 -5.05 -3.76
C ALA A 47 2.05 -6.18 -4.49
N THR A 48 1.71 -7.26 -3.78
CA THR A 48 0.92 -8.37 -4.32
C THR A 48 -0.51 -7.91 -4.63
N MET A 49 -1.10 -7.08 -3.77
CA MET A 49 -2.41 -6.49 -4.03
C MET A 49 -2.39 -5.66 -5.31
N ASP A 50 -1.40 -4.79 -5.47
CA ASP A 50 -1.29 -3.93 -6.65
C ASP A 50 -1.09 -4.71 -7.94
N ILE A 51 -0.23 -5.74 -7.94
CA ILE A 51 -0.08 -6.65 -9.10
C ILE A 51 -1.39 -7.36 -9.41
N SER A 52 -2.08 -7.89 -8.40
CA SER A 52 -3.33 -8.64 -8.61
C SER A 52 -4.44 -7.77 -9.21
N LYS A 53 -4.60 -6.54 -8.71
CA LYS A 53 -5.50 -5.54 -9.30
C LYS A 53 -5.15 -5.24 -10.74
N ALA A 54 -3.88 -4.88 -10.98
CA ALA A 54 -3.42 -4.49 -12.30
C ALA A 54 -3.56 -5.65 -13.31
N VAL A 55 -3.20 -6.87 -12.93
CA VAL A 55 -3.38 -8.06 -13.79
C VAL A 55 -4.85 -8.27 -14.10
N ALA A 56 -5.75 -8.23 -13.11
CA ALA A 56 -7.19 -8.39 -13.33
C ALA A 56 -7.74 -7.32 -14.30
N LEU A 57 -7.32 -6.07 -14.16
CA LEU A 57 -7.68 -4.98 -15.07
C LEU A 57 -7.14 -5.22 -16.49
N MET A 58 -5.89 -5.66 -16.62
CA MET A 58 -5.24 -5.87 -17.91
C MET A 58 -5.71 -7.14 -18.64
N MET A 59 -6.48 -8.01 -18.01
CA MET A 59 -7.13 -9.13 -18.70
C MET A 59 -8.20 -8.65 -19.69
N THR A 60 -8.82 -7.51 -19.44
CA THR A 60 -9.92 -6.94 -20.23
C THR A 60 -9.54 -5.65 -20.98
N ASN A 61 -8.49 -4.97 -20.55
CA ASN A 61 -8.02 -3.73 -21.17
C ASN A 61 -6.77 -4.02 -22.02
N PRO A 62 -6.74 -3.63 -23.31
CA PRO A 62 -5.65 -3.95 -24.23
C PRO A 62 -4.43 -3.02 -24.03
N GLY A 63 -3.27 -3.42 -24.54
CA GLY A 63 -2.04 -2.62 -24.48
C GLY A 63 -1.19 -2.95 -23.25
N SER A 64 -0.28 -2.06 -22.91
CA SER A 64 0.58 -2.17 -21.74
C SER A 64 -0.10 -1.55 -20.51
N SER A 65 0.14 -2.09 -19.34
CA SER A 65 -0.31 -1.49 -18.08
C SER A 65 0.29 -0.10 -17.85
N ALA A 66 1.45 0.19 -18.47
CA ALA A 66 2.05 1.53 -18.46
C ALA A 66 1.15 2.61 -19.10
N ASP A 67 0.36 2.25 -20.11
CA ASP A 67 -0.56 3.16 -20.81
C ASP A 67 -1.71 3.61 -19.92
N TYR A 68 -1.94 2.93 -18.81
CA TYR A 68 -3.02 3.18 -17.86
C TYR A 68 -2.58 3.85 -16.55
N GLN A 69 -1.30 4.20 -16.43
CA GLN A 69 -0.80 4.96 -15.28
C GLN A 69 -1.36 6.38 -15.31
N GLY A 70 -2.17 6.72 -14.32
CA GLY A 70 -2.85 8.02 -14.23
C GLY A 70 -4.25 7.89 -13.63
N TRP A 71 -5.11 8.84 -13.94
CA TRP A 71 -6.48 8.91 -13.40
C TRP A 71 -7.50 8.52 -14.46
N ASP A 72 -8.35 7.55 -14.12
CA ASP A 72 -9.54 7.13 -14.89
C ASP A 72 -9.26 6.75 -16.37
N LEU A 73 -8.06 6.17 -16.60
CA LEU A 73 -7.66 5.69 -17.93
C LEU A 73 -8.21 4.29 -18.23
N ILE A 74 -8.48 3.46 -17.23
CA ILE A 74 -9.14 2.18 -17.36
C ILE A 74 -10.57 2.39 -17.88
N LYS A 75 -10.92 1.72 -18.97
CA LYS A 75 -12.21 1.91 -19.67
C LYS A 75 -13.21 0.79 -19.44
N VAL A 76 -12.73 -0.40 -19.12
CA VAL A 76 -13.54 -1.61 -18.95
C VAL A 76 -13.21 -2.23 -17.58
N PRO A 77 -14.19 -2.71 -16.81
CA PRO A 77 -13.93 -3.46 -15.60
C PRO A 77 -12.97 -4.62 -15.85
N GLY A 78 -12.12 -4.91 -14.88
CA GLY A 78 -11.30 -6.12 -14.88
C GLY A 78 -12.12 -7.39 -14.74
N ILE A 79 -11.44 -8.54 -14.79
CA ILE A 79 -12.04 -9.80 -14.35
C ILE A 79 -12.19 -9.77 -12.81
N PHE A 80 -13.04 -10.67 -12.24
CA PHE A 80 -13.20 -10.79 -10.80
C PHE A 80 -11.83 -10.86 -10.09
N HIS A 81 -11.67 -10.10 -9.02
CA HIS A 81 -10.44 -10.12 -8.23
C HIS A 81 -10.72 -9.99 -6.73
N MET A 82 -9.96 -10.76 -5.94
CA MET A 82 -10.12 -10.88 -4.50
C MET A 82 -8.79 -10.67 -3.78
N ALA A 83 -8.85 -9.98 -2.64
CA ALA A 83 -7.69 -9.74 -1.78
C ALA A 83 -7.69 -10.61 -0.53
N ILE A 84 -6.50 -11.13 -0.18
CA ILE A 84 -6.20 -11.76 1.11
C ILE A 84 -4.89 -11.16 1.60
N PRO A 85 -4.91 -10.02 2.33
CA PRO A 85 -3.70 -9.36 2.78
C PRO A 85 -2.99 -10.15 3.87
N THR A 86 -1.65 -10.27 3.76
CA THR A 86 -0.77 -10.88 4.76
C THR A 86 0.20 -9.89 5.39
N LEU A 87 0.01 -8.61 5.10
CA LEU A 87 0.57 -7.43 5.76
C LEU A 87 -0.52 -6.39 5.89
N SER A 88 -0.48 -5.63 6.96
CA SER A 88 -1.49 -4.59 7.25
C SER A 88 -0.84 -3.23 7.41
N GLY A 89 -1.36 -2.24 6.67
CA GLY A 89 -0.89 -0.86 6.71
C GLY A 89 -1.12 -0.09 5.41
N THR A 90 -0.88 -0.69 4.25
CA THR A 90 -0.98 0.01 2.96
C THR A 90 -2.43 0.35 2.57
N GLY A 91 -3.43 -0.39 3.08
CA GLY A 91 -4.81 -0.28 2.63
C GLY A 91 -5.02 -0.61 1.16
N ALA A 92 -4.03 -1.25 0.52
CA ALA A 92 -4.09 -1.60 -0.90
C ALA A 92 -5.26 -2.52 -1.25
N GLU A 93 -5.76 -3.29 -0.26
CA GLU A 93 -6.93 -4.16 -0.41
C GLU A 93 -8.23 -3.42 -0.69
N VAL A 94 -8.31 -2.10 -0.40
CA VAL A 94 -9.53 -1.29 -0.62
C VAL A 94 -9.27 0.01 -1.38
N SER A 95 -8.02 0.37 -1.62
CA SER A 95 -7.69 1.59 -2.35
C SER A 95 -8.10 1.51 -3.83
N ARG A 96 -8.46 2.67 -4.43
CA ARG A 96 -8.80 2.74 -5.85
C ARG A 96 -7.57 2.92 -6.76
N THR A 97 -6.38 2.57 -6.26
CA THR A 97 -5.12 2.64 -7.00
C THR A 97 -4.37 1.32 -6.96
N ALA A 98 -3.63 1.01 -8.01
CA ALA A 98 -2.56 0.02 -8.04
C ALA A 98 -1.26 0.75 -8.42
N VAL A 99 -0.33 0.90 -7.47
CA VAL A 99 0.89 1.70 -7.67
C VAL A 99 1.99 0.84 -8.27
N LEU A 100 2.49 1.23 -9.43
CA LEU A 100 3.49 0.48 -10.21
C LEU A 100 4.65 1.36 -10.62
N ILE A 101 5.86 0.79 -10.66
CA ILE A 101 6.99 1.40 -11.37
C ILE A 101 6.71 1.26 -12.86
N GLY A 102 6.59 2.39 -13.54
CA GLY A 102 6.48 2.47 -14.99
C GLY A 102 7.80 2.80 -15.66
N PRO A 103 7.80 2.99 -16.99
CA PRO A 103 9.00 3.32 -17.76
C PRO A 103 9.64 4.64 -17.33
N GLU A 104 8.86 5.63 -16.92
CA GLU A 104 9.33 6.98 -16.59
C GLU A 104 9.26 7.28 -15.09
N LYS A 105 8.24 6.74 -14.39
CA LYS A 105 7.96 7.10 -13.00
C LYS A 105 7.14 6.03 -12.28
N LYS A 106 7.14 6.09 -10.95
CA LYS A 106 6.21 5.34 -10.11
C LYS A 106 4.87 6.08 -10.07
N LEU A 107 3.80 5.44 -10.53
CA LEU A 107 2.47 6.05 -10.58
C LEU A 107 1.37 4.97 -10.50
N GLY A 108 0.21 5.35 -9.96
CA GLY A 108 -0.93 4.44 -9.83
C GLY A 108 -1.76 4.31 -11.11
N LEU A 109 -2.33 3.12 -11.31
CA LEU A 109 -3.54 2.92 -12.11
C LEU A 109 -4.73 3.29 -11.21
N ASN A 110 -5.27 4.51 -11.38
CA ASN A 110 -6.35 5.01 -10.53
C ASN A 110 -7.68 4.93 -11.27
N SER A 111 -8.61 4.13 -10.77
CA SER A 111 -9.93 3.95 -11.39
C SER A 111 -10.94 3.39 -10.39
N ASP A 112 -12.22 3.62 -10.64
CA ASP A 112 -13.31 2.97 -9.89
C ASP A 112 -13.37 1.45 -10.12
N TYR A 113 -12.68 0.94 -11.13
CA TYR A 113 -12.55 -0.50 -11.41
C TYR A 113 -11.34 -1.15 -10.72
N THR A 114 -10.53 -0.38 -10.00
CA THR A 114 -9.30 -0.89 -9.34
C THR A 114 -9.57 -1.57 -7.99
N PRO A 115 -10.53 -1.15 -7.14
CA PRO A 115 -10.82 -1.83 -5.90
C PRO A 115 -11.21 -3.30 -6.12
N PHE A 116 -10.80 -4.18 -5.21
CA PHE A 116 -11.19 -5.58 -5.26
C PHE A 116 -12.70 -5.78 -5.12
N ASP A 117 -13.24 -6.77 -5.82
CA ASP A 117 -14.63 -7.18 -5.69
C ASP A 117 -14.91 -7.81 -4.32
N GLN A 118 -13.90 -8.45 -3.72
CA GLN A 118 -13.98 -9.09 -2.42
C GLN A 118 -12.67 -9.01 -1.66
N VAL A 119 -12.76 -8.81 -0.34
CA VAL A 119 -11.60 -8.81 0.57
C VAL A 119 -11.85 -9.80 1.70
N LEU A 120 -10.89 -10.68 1.97
CA LEU A 120 -10.88 -11.56 3.13
C LEU A 120 -9.81 -11.06 4.11
N LEU A 121 -10.26 -10.62 5.28
CA LEU A 121 -9.39 -10.18 6.38
C LEU A 121 -9.28 -11.30 7.42
N ASP A 122 -8.08 -11.85 7.58
CA ASP A 122 -7.76 -12.85 8.59
C ASP A 122 -6.54 -12.38 9.39
N PRO A 123 -6.72 -11.86 10.63
CA PRO A 123 -5.63 -11.34 11.45
C PRO A 123 -4.53 -12.37 11.74
N SER A 124 -4.84 -13.66 11.70
CA SER A 124 -3.85 -14.70 11.93
C SER A 124 -2.72 -14.71 10.89
N LEU A 125 -3.00 -14.19 9.67
CA LEU A 125 -2.02 -14.12 8.58
C LEU A 125 -0.93 -13.07 8.79
N ILE A 126 -1.09 -12.15 9.75
CA ILE A 126 -0.09 -11.11 10.07
C ILE A 126 0.62 -11.35 11.40
N HIS A 127 0.28 -12.43 12.11
CA HIS A 127 0.80 -12.70 13.45
C HIS A 127 2.34 -12.82 13.49
N ASP A 128 2.91 -13.54 12.55
CA ASP A 128 4.36 -13.84 12.50
C ASP A 128 5.17 -12.80 11.68
N VAL A 129 4.57 -11.67 11.31
CA VAL A 129 5.29 -10.62 10.59
C VAL A 129 6.44 -10.07 11.44
N PRO A 130 7.68 -9.97 10.92
CA PRO A 130 8.81 -9.44 11.66
C PRO A 130 8.54 -8.04 12.20
N LYS A 131 8.98 -7.75 13.42
CA LYS A 131 8.71 -6.51 14.18
C LYS A 131 8.93 -5.25 13.35
N ASN A 132 10.07 -5.11 12.68
CA ASN A 132 10.37 -3.91 11.89
C ASN A 132 9.45 -3.78 10.68
N GLN A 133 9.16 -4.89 9.98
CA GLN A 133 8.22 -4.87 8.86
C GLN A 133 6.82 -4.48 9.32
N ARG A 134 6.33 -5.07 10.41
CA ARG A 134 5.05 -4.73 11.03
C ARG A 134 4.98 -3.26 11.42
N PHE A 135 6.06 -2.74 12.01
CA PHE A 135 6.13 -1.34 12.40
C PHE A 135 6.04 -0.41 11.19
N PHE A 136 6.93 -0.56 10.22
CA PHE A 136 6.96 0.32 9.06
C PHE A 136 5.65 0.27 8.24
N THR A 137 5.09 -0.93 8.08
CA THR A 137 3.80 -1.07 7.37
C THR A 137 2.64 -0.49 8.20
N GLY A 138 2.64 -0.68 9.53
CA GLY A 138 1.62 -0.10 10.40
C GLY A 138 1.73 1.43 10.48
N MET A 139 2.96 1.97 10.45
CA MET A 139 3.18 3.42 10.39
C MET A 139 2.75 4.01 9.06
N ASP A 140 2.85 3.28 7.95
CA ASP A 140 2.26 3.68 6.68
C ASP A 140 0.77 4.01 6.85
N ASN A 141 0.00 3.10 7.46
CA ASN A 141 -1.41 3.38 7.79
C ASN A 141 -1.61 4.56 8.74
N TYR A 142 -0.76 4.69 9.77
CA TYR A 142 -0.83 5.83 10.68
C TYR A 142 -0.64 7.15 9.94
N ILE A 143 0.34 7.20 9.03
CA ILE A 143 0.64 8.37 8.19
C ILE A 143 -0.52 8.64 7.22
N HIS A 144 -1.12 7.62 6.59
CA HIS A 144 -2.35 7.76 5.81
C HIS A 144 -3.44 8.51 6.58
N CYS A 145 -3.67 8.11 7.85
CA CYS A 145 -4.68 8.75 8.69
C CYS A 145 -4.31 10.19 9.01
N VAL A 146 -3.06 10.47 9.42
CA VAL A 146 -2.62 11.83 9.72
C VAL A 146 -2.76 12.74 8.51
N GLU A 147 -2.34 12.28 7.32
CA GLU A 147 -2.41 13.08 6.09
C GLU A 147 -3.84 13.27 5.61
N SER A 148 -4.66 12.22 5.59
CA SER A 148 -6.06 12.32 5.14
C SER A 148 -6.92 13.20 6.05
N LEU A 149 -6.67 13.18 7.36
CA LEU A 149 -7.41 13.99 8.34
C LEU A 149 -6.98 15.46 8.36
N ASN A 150 -5.79 15.79 7.85
CA ASN A 150 -5.27 17.16 7.75
C ASN A 150 -5.23 17.68 6.31
N GLY A 151 -5.66 16.88 5.34
CA GLY A 151 -5.63 17.24 3.92
C GLY A 151 -6.82 18.08 3.48
N SER A 152 -6.65 18.79 2.34
CA SER A 152 -7.69 19.64 1.75
C SER A 152 -8.88 18.88 1.18
N TYR A 153 -8.78 17.58 1.02
CA TYR A 153 -9.86 16.69 0.53
C TYR A 153 -10.66 16.02 1.66
N LEU A 154 -10.45 16.44 2.91
CA LEU A 154 -11.18 15.92 4.07
C LEU A 154 -12.68 16.09 3.89
N ASN A 155 -13.42 15.00 4.10
CA ASN A 155 -14.87 14.93 4.05
C ASN A 155 -15.42 14.00 5.14
N ALA A 156 -16.74 13.91 5.26
CA ALA A 156 -17.37 13.12 6.32
C ALA A 156 -17.00 11.62 6.27
N PHE A 157 -16.83 11.05 5.09
CA PHE A 157 -16.47 9.63 4.93
C PHE A 157 -15.01 9.40 5.29
N SER A 158 -14.08 10.16 4.70
CA SER A 158 -12.65 10.04 5.01
C SER A 158 -12.38 10.30 6.49
N LYS A 159 -13.09 11.27 7.10
CA LYS A 159 -12.98 11.56 8.53
C LYS A 159 -13.41 10.38 9.39
N ALA A 160 -14.59 9.80 9.13
CA ALA A 160 -15.12 8.70 9.93
C ALA A 160 -14.17 7.46 9.90
N TYR A 161 -13.66 7.10 8.73
CA TYR A 161 -12.71 6.01 8.60
C TYR A 161 -11.34 6.36 9.19
N GLY A 162 -10.80 7.55 8.89
CA GLY A 162 -9.47 7.96 9.31
C GLY A 162 -9.32 8.12 10.83
N GLU A 163 -10.29 8.73 11.50
CA GLU A 163 -10.29 8.87 12.97
C GLU A 163 -10.29 7.49 13.64
N LYS A 164 -11.11 6.55 13.14
CA LYS A 164 -11.17 5.20 13.71
C LYS A 164 -9.89 4.40 13.44
N ALA A 165 -9.36 4.47 12.23
CA ALA A 165 -8.09 3.82 11.88
C ALA A 165 -6.93 4.36 12.73
N GLN A 166 -6.85 5.68 12.89
CA GLN A 166 -5.82 6.32 13.73
C GLN A 166 -5.92 5.87 15.19
N GLU A 167 -7.13 5.83 15.75
CA GLU A 167 -7.37 5.33 17.12
C GLU A 167 -6.85 3.88 17.28
N MET A 168 -7.15 2.99 16.33
CA MET A 168 -6.71 1.59 16.36
C MET A 168 -5.19 1.47 16.22
N CYS A 169 -4.55 2.25 15.36
CA CYS A 169 -3.09 2.33 15.27
C CYS A 169 -2.47 2.79 16.60
N LEU A 170 -3.00 3.85 17.20
CA LEU A 170 -2.52 4.34 18.50
C LEU A 170 -2.74 3.31 19.61
N ASN A 171 -3.82 2.53 19.58
CA ASN A 171 -4.02 1.44 20.52
C ASN A 171 -2.94 0.37 20.37
N ALA A 172 -2.68 -0.10 19.16
CA ALA A 172 -1.71 -1.15 18.91
C ALA A 172 -0.26 -0.70 19.18
N PHE A 173 0.14 0.49 18.72
CA PHE A 173 1.55 0.92 18.77
C PHE A 173 1.91 1.81 19.95
N LEU A 174 0.97 2.56 20.53
CA LEU A 174 1.29 3.51 21.59
C LEU A 174 0.72 3.10 22.96
N ARG A 175 -0.50 2.57 23.02
CA ARG A 175 -1.19 2.29 24.28
C ARG A 175 -0.97 0.88 24.81
N THR A 176 -0.52 -0.06 23.99
CA THR A 176 -0.25 -1.46 24.37
C THR A 176 1.24 -1.67 24.62
N ASP A 177 1.62 -2.31 25.73
CA ASP A 177 3.03 -2.52 26.09
C ASP A 177 3.66 -3.74 25.44
N THR A 178 2.86 -4.75 25.12
CA THR A 178 3.29 -5.96 24.40
C THR A 178 2.35 -6.26 23.25
N TRP A 179 2.90 -6.73 22.13
CA TRP A 179 2.09 -7.12 20.98
C TRP A 179 1.22 -8.34 21.30
N THR A 180 -0.05 -8.29 20.93
CA THR A 180 -1.04 -9.34 21.19
C THR A 180 -1.86 -9.62 19.93
N GLU A 181 -2.62 -10.71 19.88
CA GLU A 181 -3.59 -11.00 18.81
C GLU A 181 -4.58 -9.83 18.61
N LYS A 182 -4.96 -9.15 19.67
CA LYS A 182 -5.81 -7.95 19.57
C LYS A 182 -5.13 -6.80 18.80
N CYS A 183 -3.80 -6.69 18.89
CA CYS A 183 -3.05 -5.72 18.09
C CYS A 183 -3.05 -6.11 16.62
N ASP A 184 -3.00 -7.42 16.30
CA ASP A 184 -3.12 -7.89 14.92
C ASP A 184 -4.51 -7.59 14.34
N GLU A 185 -5.58 -7.85 15.10
CA GLU A 185 -6.95 -7.47 14.71
C GLU A 185 -7.08 -5.96 14.49
N ASP A 186 -6.62 -5.15 15.46
CA ASP A 186 -6.71 -3.70 15.39
C ASP A 186 -5.91 -3.17 14.21
N LEU A 187 -4.70 -3.69 13.95
CA LEU A 187 -3.87 -3.26 12.84
C LEU A 187 -4.48 -3.63 11.48
N MET A 188 -5.03 -4.84 11.35
CA MET A 188 -5.68 -5.27 10.11
C MET A 188 -6.92 -4.42 9.80
N MET A 189 -7.76 -4.17 10.79
CA MET A 189 -8.92 -3.30 10.63
C MET A 189 -8.52 -1.84 10.41
N ALA A 190 -7.46 -1.35 11.08
CA ALA A 190 -6.92 -0.02 10.85
C ALA A 190 -6.42 0.14 9.40
N SER A 191 -5.70 -0.85 8.86
CA SER A 191 -5.25 -0.85 7.46
C SER A 191 -6.41 -0.70 6.49
N TRP A 192 -7.44 -1.52 6.66
CA TRP A 192 -8.65 -1.45 5.83
C TRP A 192 -9.34 -0.07 5.93
N MET A 193 -9.55 0.42 7.16
CA MET A 193 -10.18 1.73 7.39
C MET A 193 -9.33 2.90 6.89
N GLY A 194 -8.02 2.85 7.08
CA GLY A 194 -7.09 3.87 6.58
C GLY A 194 -7.06 3.91 5.05
N GLY A 195 -7.08 2.73 4.42
CA GLY A 195 -7.25 2.59 2.97
C GLY A 195 -8.56 3.21 2.47
N MET A 196 -9.68 3.00 3.18
CA MET A 196 -10.95 3.67 2.88
C MET A 196 -10.87 5.18 3.08
N SER A 197 -10.16 5.65 4.13
CA SER A 197 -9.99 7.08 4.36
C SER A 197 -9.30 7.78 3.17
N ILE A 198 -8.19 7.22 2.69
CA ILE A 198 -7.48 7.78 1.54
C ILE A 198 -8.22 7.57 0.21
N ALA A 199 -9.05 6.53 0.10
CA ALA A 199 -9.89 6.31 -1.08
C ALA A 199 -10.97 7.40 -1.24
N TYR A 200 -11.47 7.95 -0.12
CA TYR A 200 -12.40 9.08 -0.11
C TYR A 200 -11.70 10.47 -0.03
N SER A 201 -10.40 10.51 0.14
CA SER A 201 -9.60 11.72 0.20
C SER A 201 -8.30 11.56 -0.60
N GLN A 202 -7.17 11.94 -0.04
CA GLN A 202 -5.84 11.74 -0.65
C GLN A 202 -4.77 11.60 0.45
N VAL A 203 -3.63 11.06 0.07
CA VAL A 203 -2.38 11.13 0.84
C VAL A 203 -1.75 12.51 0.70
N GLY A 204 -0.77 12.82 1.55
CA GLY A 204 -0.13 14.14 1.59
C GLY A 204 1.36 14.11 1.25
N ALA A 205 2.12 14.98 1.94
CA ALA A 205 3.52 15.27 1.64
C ALA A 205 4.46 14.08 1.91
N ALA A 206 4.22 13.30 2.98
CA ALA A 206 5.07 12.17 3.32
C ALA A 206 5.06 11.11 2.21
N HIS A 207 3.88 10.79 1.69
CA HIS A 207 3.73 9.83 0.59
C HIS A 207 4.36 10.35 -0.72
N ALA A 208 4.15 11.61 -1.06
CA ALA A 208 4.76 12.21 -2.24
C ALA A 208 6.30 12.12 -2.20
N LEU A 209 6.91 12.43 -1.06
CA LEU A 209 8.36 12.34 -0.85
C LEU A 209 8.86 10.88 -0.84
N SER A 210 8.07 9.96 -0.31
CA SER A 210 8.43 8.54 -0.24
C SER A 210 8.62 7.89 -1.62
N TYR A 211 7.92 8.36 -2.64
CA TYR A 211 8.05 7.84 -4.00
C TYR A 211 9.44 8.11 -4.58
N GLY A 212 9.99 9.31 -4.36
CA GLY A 212 11.37 9.62 -4.74
C GLY A 212 12.38 8.73 -4.01
N LEU A 213 12.19 8.49 -2.69
CA LEU A 213 13.04 7.59 -1.92
C LEU A 213 13.00 6.15 -2.45
N ALA A 214 11.83 5.66 -2.86
CA ALA A 214 11.69 4.33 -3.43
C ALA A 214 12.38 4.21 -4.80
N VAL A 215 12.15 5.16 -5.70
CA VAL A 215 12.68 5.13 -7.09
C VAL A 215 14.19 5.35 -7.12
N VAL A 216 14.71 6.31 -6.36
CA VAL A 216 16.12 6.72 -6.41
C VAL A 216 17.02 5.84 -5.55
N TYR A 217 16.53 5.42 -4.38
CA TYR A 217 17.35 4.74 -3.36
C TYR A 217 16.90 3.31 -3.06
N GLY A 218 15.82 2.83 -3.68
CA GLY A 218 15.29 1.49 -3.44
C GLY A 218 14.76 1.28 -2.01
N VAL A 219 14.37 2.36 -1.32
CA VAL A 219 13.79 2.28 0.02
C VAL A 219 12.40 1.69 -0.06
N ARG A 220 12.08 0.76 0.82
CA ARG A 220 10.72 0.16 0.89
C ARG A 220 9.69 1.23 1.24
N HIS A 221 8.49 1.12 0.67
CA HIS A 221 7.44 2.15 0.76
C HIS A 221 7.17 2.63 2.20
N GLY A 222 6.79 1.75 3.12
CA GLY A 222 6.48 2.14 4.50
C GLY A 222 7.66 2.74 5.26
N GLU A 223 8.90 2.26 5.00
CA GLU A 223 10.11 2.85 5.53
C GLU A 223 10.36 4.25 4.95
N GLY A 224 10.16 4.40 3.64
CA GLY A 224 10.26 5.70 2.95
C GLY A 224 9.24 6.71 3.49
N CYS A 225 7.99 6.28 3.72
CA CYS A 225 6.98 7.11 4.36
C CYS A 225 7.41 7.57 5.77
N CYS A 226 7.98 6.67 6.58
CA CYS A 226 8.49 7.00 7.91
C CYS A 226 9.66 7.99 7.85
N ILE A 227 10.62 7.81 6.92
CA ILE A 227 11.76 8.72 6.73
C ILE A 227 11.26 10.13 6.37
N ALA A 228 10.33 10.22 5.42
CA ALA A 228 9.75 11.50 5.00
C ALA A 228 8.93 12.14 6.13
N PHE A 229 8.05 11.37 6.77
CA PHE A 229 7.18 11.87 7.83
C PHE A 229 7.94 12.41 9.03
N ASN A 230 9.08 11.81 9.37
CA ASN A 230 9.97 12.28 10.42
C ASN A 230 10.48 13.72 10.23
N GLN A 231 10.40 14.27 9.03
CA GLN A 231 10.83 15.63 8.69
C GLN A 231 9.67 16.63 8.59
N LEU A 232 8.45 16.21 8.87
CA LEU A 232 7.23 17.01 8.65
C LEU A 232 6.60 17.49 9.97
N GLU A 233 7.42 17.74 11.01
CA GLU A 233 6.94 18.23 12.31
C GLU A 233 6.22 19.57 12.20
N ASP A 234 6.70 20.47 11.34
CA ASP A 234 6.06 21.77 11.11
C ASP A 234 4.68 21.65 10.46
N ILE A 235 4.42 20.57 9.73
CA ILE A 235 3.15 20.32 9.03
C ILE A 235 2.21 19.48 9.89
N TYR A 236 2.73 18.45 10.58
CA TYR A 236 1.98 17.49 11.37
C TYR A 236 2.52 17.36 12.81
N PRO A 237 2.54 18.44 13.63
CA PRO A 237 3.25 18.45 14.90
C PRO A 237 2.81 17.35 15.87
N GLU A 238 1.51 17.14 16.06
CA GLU A 238 0.99 16.09 16.94
C GLU A 238 1.23 14.70 16.35
N GLY A 239 1.05 14.56 15.06
CA GLY A 239 1.27 13.30 14.33
C GLY A 239 2.71 12.82 14.46
N VAL A 240 3.67 13.70 14.20
CA VAL A 240 5.12 13.40 14.30
C VAL A 240 5.53 13.16 15.75
N ALA A 241 5.01 13.94 16.70
CA ALA A 241 5.29 13.70 18.12
C ALA A 241 4.83 12.31 18.61
N ASN A 242 3.66 11.85 18.18
CA ASN A 242 3.20 10.50 18.51
C ASN A 242 4.01 9.42 17.76
N PHE A 243 4.41 9.67 16.52
CA PHE A 243 5.30 8.78 15.77
C PHE A 243 6.64 8.59 16.47
N HIS A 244 7.27 9.65 16.98
CA HIS A 244 8.51 9.55 17.77
C HIS A 244 8.33 8.69 19.02
N LYS A 245 7.22 8.86 19.75
CA LYS A 245 6.93 8.00 20.92
C LYS A 245 6.79 6.52 20.54
N MET A 246 6.22 6.22 19.35
CA MET A 246 6.10 4.84 18.86
C MET A 246 7.46 4.27 18.43
N LEU A 247 8.32 5.07 17.77
CA LEU A 247 9.70 4.67 17.45
C LEU A 247 10.47 4.30 18.72
N ASP A 248 10.44 5.17 19.72
CA ASP A 248 11.14 4.97 21.02
C ASP A 248 10.61 3.75 21.75
N LYS A 249 9.29 3.60 21.84
CA LYS A 249 8.63 2.49 22.53
C LYS A 249 8.99 1.15 21.92
N TRP A 250 8.97 1.06 20.60
CA TRP A 250 9.26 -0.19 19.88
C TRP A 250 10.72 -0.34 19.53
N GLN A 251 11.60 0.60 19.94
CA GLN A 251 13.03 0.58 19.65
C GLN A 251 13.30 0.31 18.16
N ILE A 252 12.74 1.17 17.33
CA ILE A 252 12.90 1.12 15.88
C ILE A 252 13.90 2.20 15.46
N ASP A 253 14.98 1.77 14.85
CA ASP A 253 15.95 2.68 14.24
C ASP A 253 15.46 3.12 12.86
N LEU A 254 15.30 4.43 12.69
CA LEU A 254 14.95 5.01 11.40
C LEU A 254 16.23 5.37 10.63
N PRO A 255 16.40 4.91 9.37
CA PRO A 255 17.55 5.27 8.54
C PRO A 255 17.73 6.78 8.42
N ARG A 256 18.97 7.25 8.55
CA ARG A 256 19.33 8.68 8.46
C ARG A 256 20.31 8.93 7.33
N GLY A 257 20.22 10.13 6.74
CA GLY A 257 21.16 10.56 5.71
C GLY A 257 21.02 9.81 4.39
N VAL A 258 19.86 9.22 4.11
CA VAL A 258 19.57 8.49 2.86
C VAL A 258 19.87 9.36 1.64
N CYS A 259 19.48 10.64 1.67
CA CYS A 259 19.71 11.60 0.59
C CYS A 259 21.02 12.39 0.71
N LYS A 260 21.96 11.99 1.60
CA LYS A 260 23.21 12.78 1.87
C LYS A 260 24.05 13.02 0.61
N ASN A 261 24.03 12.10 -0.33
CA ASN A 261 24.82 12.15 -1.57
C ASN A 261 23.92 12.33 -2.80
N ALA A 262 22.69 12.80 -2.63
CA ALA A 262 21.78 13.03 -3.74
C ALA A 262 22.33 14.08 -4.70
N THR A 263 22.26 13.83 -6.00
CA THR A 263 22.52 14.83 -7.03
C THR A 263 21.29 15.73 -7.22
N GLU A 264 21.50 16.90 -7.82
CA GLU A 264 20.38 17.80 -8.13
C GLU A 264 19.34 17.12 -9.05
N GLU A 265 19.78 16.30 -10.00
CA GLU A 265 18.90 15.51 -10.88
C GLU A 265 18.06 14.52 -10.08
N GLN A 266 18.66 13.82 -9.11
CA GLN A 266 17.96 12.87 -8.23
C GLN A 266 16.98 13.54 -7.27
N MET A 267 17.22 14.81 -6.91
CA MET A 267 16.31 15.57 -6.04
C MET A 267 15.11 16.15 -6.81
N ASN A 268 15.16 16.16 -8.14
CA ASN A 268 14.08 16.66 -9.02
C ASN A 268 13.18 15.54 -9.57
N LEU A 269 13.44 14.28 -9.21
CA LEU A 269 12.61 13.12 -9.52
C LEU A 269 11.52 12.93 -8.46
#